data_efb45118014fc9798b870f80c14e9df0
#
_entry.id   efb45118014fc9798b870f80c14e9df0
#
_cell.length_a   1.000
_cell.length_b   1.000
_cell.length_c   1.000
_cell.angle_alpha   90.00
_cell.angle_beta   90.00
_cell.angle_gamma   90.00
#
_symmetry.space_group_name_H-M   'P 1'
#
loop_
_entity.id
_entity.type
_entity.pdbx_description
1 polymer ?
#
loop_
_entity_poly.entity_id
_entity_poly.type
_entity_poly.pdbx_seq_one_letter_code
_entity_poly.pdbx_strand_id
1 'polypeptide(L)'
;MKMFFGFQHGMGIGGWLTNYKRFNVLPNDRRLCLTVGDMEHFATYITEQDIKYIKSLGMDHIRLGFDQIVFEQSPYVYREEIFRHVDNFISWCKKYDLNIVLNMHKAVGNYCDIKEEVELLDNEELQNRFISLWVAFEKRYNQDNSIAFELLNEVRDVDPEKWNSLAQKTVNTLRKLNKDRKLIIGSTDWNSPDTLKYLKLYDDENIIYTFHTYAPFEFTHQRGVLQALPLYYNRQMPYPGDIERYRDYQKVVLGNYNAYADLEKMDMEFIRKSLQGAAEFVKEHPDKILWCGEFGTIRHANICWRENWMRDVITVLKENGIPYCVWNYLSTPNDGNRFSLVDDDTRKILSDNMAKIIKGEI
;
A
#
# COMPACT_ATOMS: atom_id res chain seq x y z
N MET A 1 17.75 11.02 -9.75
CA MET A 1 16.96 9.77 -9.65
C MET A 1 16.24 9.51 -10.96
N LYS A 2 16.12 8.24 -11.35
CA LYS A 2 15.33 7.83 -12.52
C LYS A 2 13.83 8.02 -12.25
N MET A 3 13.07 8.52 -13.23
CA MET A 3 11.64 8.82 -13.06
C MET A 3 10.78 7.58 -13.30
N PHE A 4 9.76 7.40 -12.47
CA PHE A 4 8.68 6.43 -12.68
C PHE A 4 7.58 7.08 -13.52
N PHE A 5 7.80 7.15 -14.83
CA PHE A 5 6.90 7.86 -15.76
C PHE A 5 5.48 7.29 -15.73
N GLY A 6 4.49 8.19 -15.59
CA GLY A 6 3.06 7.85 -15.51
C GLY A 6 2.61 7.35 -14.14
N PHE A 7 3.49 7.40 -13.12
CA PHE A 7 3.21 6.95 -11.76
C PHE A 7 3.73 7.97 -10.73
N GLN A 8 3.35 9.26 -10.93
CA GLN A 8 3.83 10.33 -10.06
C GLN A 8 2.91 10.57 -8.87
N HIS A 9 1.58 10.59 -9.10
CA HIS A 9 0.58 10.88 -8.08
C HIS A 9 -0.53 9.83 -8.16
N GLY A 10 -0.55 8.88 -7.24
CA GLY A 10 -1.49 7.77 -7.27
C GLY A 10 -2.53 7.78 -6.16
N MET A 11 -3.55 6.96 -6.37
CA MET A 11 -4.60 6.69 -5.39
C MET A 11 -4.72 5.18 -5.16
N GLY A 12 -4.61 4.75 -3.90
CA GLY A 12 -4.86 3.37 -3.49
C GLY A 12 -6.35 3.04 -3.44
N ILE A 13 -6.71 1.85 -3.88
CA ILE A 13 -8.03 1.26 -3.69
C ILE A 13 -7.87 0.00 -2.83
N GLY A 14 -8.35 0.10 -1.59
CA GLY A 14 -8.56 -1.01 -0.67
C GLY A 14 -10.05 -1.30 -0.48
N GLY A 15 -10.39 -2.36 0.24
CA GLY A 15 -11.76 -2.69 0.59
C GLY A 15 -12.60 -3.28 -0.57
N TRP A 16 -12.08 -3.36 -1.76
CA TRP A 16 -12.74 -4.00 -2.92
C TRP A 16 -12.36 -5.46 -3.06
N LEU A 17 -11.17 -5.74 -3.56
CA LEU A 17 -10.62 -7.10 -3.72
C LEU A 17 -9.66 -7.47 -2.59
N THR A 18 -9.41 -6.57 -1.66
CA THR A 18 -8.59 -6.75 -0.46
C THR A 18 -9.24 -6.08 0.75
N ASN A 19 -8.99 -6.60 1.94
CA ASN A 19 -9.39 -6.02 3.24
C ASN A 19 -10.90 -5.83 3.46
N TYR A 20 -11.78 -6.33 2.60
CA TYR A 20 -13.22 -6.24 2.81
C TYR A 20 -13.75 -7.30 3.80
N LYS A 21 -12.99 -8.40 4.00
CA LYS A 21 -13.20 -9.41 5.02
C LYS A 21 -11.85 -9.83 5.61
N ARG A 22 -11.87 -10.36 6.82
CA ARG A 22 -10.67 -10.91 7.48
C ARG A 22 -10.37 -12.34 6.98
N PHE A 23 -10.04 -12.49 5.71
CA PHE A 23 -9.65 -13.78 5.15
C PHE A 23 -8.33 -14.31 5.72
N ASN A 24 -7.49 -13.42 6.22
CA ASN A 24 -6.27 -13.70 6.93
C ASN A 24 -6.44 -14.56 8.19
N VAL A 25 -7.66 -14.67 8.75
CA VAL A 25 -7.94 -15.60 9.87
C VAL A 25 -8.32 -17.01 9.41
N LEU A 26 -8.42 -17.24 8.11
CA LEU A 26 -8.67 -18.57 7.56
C LEU A 26 -7.36 -19.39 7.52
N PRO A 27 -7.39 -20.69 7.86
CA PRO A 27 -6.26 -21.58 7.61
C PRO A 27 -5.83 -21.54 6.15
N ASN A 28 -4.53 -21.66 5.89
CA ASN A 28 -3.95 -21.56 4.54
C ASN A 28 -4.47 -22.64 3.55
N ASP A 29 -4.92 -23.78 4.06
CA ASP A 29 -5.52 -24.85 3.27
C ASP A 29 -7.03 -24.68 3.06
N ARG A 30 -7.69 -23.76 3.79
CA ARG A 30 -9.12 -23.53 3.70
C ARG A 30 -9.45 -22.74 2.43
N ARG A 31 -10.36 -23.29 1.65
CA ARG A 31 -10.91 -22.61 0.46
C ARG A 31 -11.90 -21.53 0.86
N LEU A 32 -11.80 -20.39 0.22
CA LEU A 32 -12.77 -19.32 0.34
C LEU A 32 -14.03 -19.67 -0.48
N CYS A 33 -15.18 -19.75 0.20
CA CYS A 33 -16.48 -19.82 -0.45
C CYS A 33 -17.04 -18.40 -0.58
N LEU A 34 -17.13 -17.90 -1.80
CA LEU A 34 -17.77 -16.62 -2.10
C LEU A 34 -19.28 -16.76 -2.05
N THR A 35 -19.94 -15.84 -1.37
CA THR A 35 -21.40 -15.75 -1.27
C THR A 35 -21.96 -14.82 -2.34
N VAL A 36 -23.30 -14.80 -2.51
CA VAL A 36 -23.97 -13.81 -3.37
C VAL A 36 -23.65 -12.39 -2.95
N GLY A 37 -23.60 -12.10 -1.63
CA GLY A 37 -23.23 -10.77 -1.13
C GLY A 37 -21.78 -10.38 -1.44
N ASP A 38 -20.85 -11.34 -1.52
CA ASP A 38 -19.48 -11.06 -1.95
C ASP A 38 -19.44 -10.68 -3.44
N MET A 39 -20.19 -11.38 -4.27
CA MET A 39 -20.27 -11.07 -5.71
C MET A 39 -20.93 -9.72 -5.96
N GLU A 40 -21.95 -9.36 -5.19
CA GLU A 40 -22.57 -8.03 -5.23
C GLU A 40 -21.59 -6.95 -4.80
N HIS A 41 -20.81 -7.17 -3.72
CA HIS A 41 -19.76 -6.26 -3.31
C HIS A 41 -18.74 -6.02 -4.43
N PHE A 42 -18.23 -7.08 -5.08
CA PHE A 42 -17.28 -6.93 -6.19
C PHE A 42 -17.87 -6.20 -7.38
N ALA A 43 -19.16 -6.36 -7.62
CA ALA A 43 -19.85 -5.71 -8.75
C ALA A 43 -20.17 -4.22 -8.51
N THR A 44 -20.27 -3.77 -7.24
CA THR A 44 -20.84 -2.45 -6.91
C THR A 44 -19.89 -1.53 -6.13
N TYR A 45 -18.89 -2.06 -5.45
CA TYR A 45 -18.05 -1.28 -4.54
C TYR A 45 -17.21 -0.20 -5.27
N ILE A 46 -16.60 -0.55 -6.39
CA ILE A 46 -15.90 0.38 -7.28
C ILE A 46 -16.58 0.37 -8.65
N THR A 47 -16.81 1.55 -9.19
CA THR A 47 -17.51 1.78 -10.46
C THR A 47 -16.67 2.65 -11.40
N GLU A 48 -17.07 2.73 -12.66
CA GLU A 48 -16.44 3.62 -13.63
C GLU A 48 -16.48 5.10 -13.19
N GLN A 49 -17.52 5.52 -12.45
CA GLN A 49 -17.63 6.90 -11.96
C GLN A 49 -16.56 7.22 -10.91
N ASP A 50 -16.17 6.23 -10.08
CA ASP A 50 -15.10 6.37 -9.12
C ASP A 50 -13.76 6.59 -9.83
N ILE A 51 -13.48 5.83 -10.89
CA ILE A 51 -12.25 5.96 -11.70
C ILE A 51 -12.19 7.33 -12.38
N LYS A 52 -13.30 7.78 -12.95
CA LYS A 52 -13.44 9.12 -13.52
C LYS A 52 -13.18 10.21 -12.46
N TYR A 53 -13.72 10.02 -11.27
CA TYR A 53 -13.53 10.97 -10.17
C TYR A 53 -12.08 11.01 -9.68
N ILE A 54 -11.43 9.85 -9.50
CA ILE A 54 -10.00 9.77 -9.15
C ILE A 54 -9.14 10.53 -10.18
N LYS A 55 -9.43 10.37 -11.48
CA LYS A 55 -8.75 11.16 -12.52
C LYS A 55 -8.96 12.67 -12.33
N SER A 56 -10.17 13.08 -11.98
CA SER A 56 -10.49 14.50 -11.76
C SER A 56 -9.76 15.12 -10.56
N LEU A 57 -9.33 14.29 -9.60
CA LEU A 57 -8.48 14.68 -8.49
C LEU A 57 -7.00 14.85 -8.88
N GLY A 58 -6.65 14.69 -10.17
CA GLY A 58 -5.30 14.89 -10.71
C GLY A 58 -4.38 13.69 -10.59
N MET A 59 -4.92 12.50 -10.31
CA MET A 59 -4.13 11.28 -10.24
C MET A 59 -3.73 10.80 -11.64
N ASP A 60 -2.56 10.19 -11.77
CA ASP A 60 -2.04 9.59 -12.99
C ASP A 60 -2.03 8.05 -12.94
N HIS A 61 -2.22 7.47 -11.76
CA HIS A 61 -2.32 6.02 -11.60
C HIS A 61 -3.21 5.62 -10.41
N ILE A 62 -3.65 4.35 -10.44
CA ILE A 62 -4.37 3.72 -9.34
C ILE A 62 -3.60 2.47 -8.90
N ARG A 63 -3.38 2.34 -7.59
CA ARG A 63 -2.87 1.12 -6.96
C ARG A 63 -4.04 0.28 -6.44
N LEU A 64 -4.32 -0.81 -7.12
CA LEU A 64 -5.38 -1.75 -6.77
C LEU A 64 -4.82 -2.89 -5.92
N GLY A 65 -5.18 -2.92 -4.64
CA GLY A 65 -4.89 -4.05 -3.75
C GLY A 65 -5.84 -5.23 -4.01
N PHE A 66 -5.28 -6.45 -3.99
CA PHE A 66 -6.08 -7.68 -4.05
C PHE A 66 -5.48 -8.77 -3.15
N ASP A 67 -6.34 -9.65 -2.61
CA ASP A 67 -5.92 -10.80 -1.83
C ASP A 67 -5.88 -12.05 -2.72
N GLN A 68 -4.80 -12.83 -2.66
CA GLN A 68 -4.64 -14.05 -3.45
C GLN A 68 -5.85 -14.99 -3.33
N ILE A 69 -6.38 -15.16 -2.13
CA ILE A 69 -7.50 -16.08 -1.85
C ILE A 69 -8.80 -15.66 -2.56
N VAL A 70 -8.96 -14.39 -2.92
CA VAL A 70 -10.12 -13.92 -3.70
C VAL A 70 -10.07 -14.46 -5.12
N PHE A 71 -8.89 -14.53 -5.72
CA PHE A 71 -8.68 -15.06 -7.07
C PHE A 71 -8.60 -16.58 -7.11
N GLU A 72 -8.03 -17.19 -6.11
CA GLU A 72 -7.74 -18.62 -6.09
C GLU A 72 -8.93 -19.42 -5.51
N GLN A 73 -9.63 -20.16 -6.36
CA GLN A 73 -10.72 -21.06 -5.96
C GLN A 73 -10.18 -22.29 -5.23
N SER A 74 -9.06 -22.81 -5.71
CA SER A 74 -8.25 -23.86 -5.12
C SER A 74 -6.83 -23.72 -5.65
N PRO A 75 -5.81 -24.33 -5.07
CA PRO A 75 -4.45 -24.20 -5.56
C PRO A 75 -4.34 -24.29 -7.09
N TYR A 76 -3.81 -23.24 -7.72
CA TYR A 76 -3.63 -23.08 -9.18
C TYR A 76 -4.93 -23.00 -10.02
N VAL A 77 -6.11 -22.98 -9.41
CA VAL A 77 -7.40 -22.82 -10.10
C VAL A 77 -7.97 -21.45 -9.75
N TYR A 78 -8.15 -20.60 -10.75
CA TYR A 78 -8.53 -19.21 -10.55
C TYR A 78 -9.98 -18.93 -10.94
N ARG A 79 -10.60 -17.97 -10.24
CA ARG A 79 -11.98 -17.51 -10.49
C ARG A 79 -12.00 -16.52 -11.65
N GLU A 80 -12.52 -16.94 -12.78
CA GLU A 80 -12.65 -16.11 -13.98
C GLU A 80 -13.58 -14.91 -13.74
N GLU A 81 -14.59 -15.08 -12.92
CA GLU A 81 -15.51 -13.98 -12.55
C GLU A 81 -14.81 -12.82 -11.83
N ILE A 82 -13.80 -13.11 -11.02
CA ILE A 82 -12.99 -12.08 -10.35
C ILE A 82 -12.07 -11.38 -11.34
N PHE A 83 -11.43 -12.13 -12.23
CA PHE A 83 -10.62 -11.53 -13.30
C PHE A 83 -11.45 -10.58 -14.17
N ARG A 84 -12.72 -10.88 -14.46
CA ARG A 84 -13.61 -9.97 -15.22
C ARG A 84 -13.83 -8.63 -14.54
N HIS A 85 -13.87 -8.59 -13.19
CA HIS A 85 -13.93 -7.30 -12.48
C HIS A 85 -12.65 -6.50 -12.71
N VAL A 86 -11.48 -7.14 -12.70
CA VAL A 86 -10.20 -6.49 -13.01
C VAL A 86 -10.14 -6.05 -14.48
N ASP A 87 -10.64 -6.83 -15.42
CA ASP A 87 -10.71 -6.45 -16.84
C ASP A 87 -11.53 -5.16 -17.03
N ASN A 88 -12.70 -5.08 -16.37
CA ASN A 88 -13.54 -3.88 -16.39
C ASN A 88 -12.80 -2.68 -15.79
N PHE A 89 -12.17 -2.86 -14.64
CA PHE A 89 -11.38 -1.82 -14.00
C PHE A 89 -10.24 -1.31 -14.90
N ILE A 90 -9.49 -2.20 -15.54
CA ILE A 90 -8.43 -1.85 -16.50
C ILE A 90 -9.02 -1.07 -17.68
N SER A 91 -10.16 -1.49 -18.20
CA SER A 91 -10.87 -0.79 -19.28
C SER A 91 -11.25 0.63 -18.88
N TRP A 92 -11.76 0.84 -17.67
CA TRP A 92 -12.09 2.16 -17.14
C TRP A 92 -10.83 3.03 -16.96
N CYS A 93 -9.76 2.47 -16.40
CA CYS A 93 -8.50 3.18 -16.22
C CYS A 93 -7.94 3.66 -17.58
N LYS A 94 -7.93 2.80 -18.59
CA LYS A 94 -7.52 3.16 -19.96
C LYS A 94 -8.38 4.28 -20.55
N LYS A 95 -9.69 4.20 -20.38
CA LYS A 95 -10.61 5.24 -20.86
C LYS A 95 -10.33 6.61 -20.30
N TYR A 96 -9.81 6.69 -19.08
CA TYR A 96 -9.48 7.94 -18.40
C TYR A 96 -7.97 8.24 -18.33
N ASP A 97 -7.15 7.52 -19.09
CA ASP A 97 -5.69 7.72 -19.14
C ASP A 97 -5.07 7.65 -17.73
N LEU A 98 -5.30 6.52 -17.05
CA LEU A 98 -4.72 6.17 -15.75
C LEU A 98 -3.89 4.91 -15.89
N ASN A 99 -2.65 4.94 -15.40
CA ASN A 99 -1.85 3.74 -15.23
C ASN A 99 -2.31 2.93 -14.00
N ILE A 100 -1.85 1.70 -13.89
CA ILE A 100 -2.32 0.75 -12.89
C ILE A 100 -1.15 0.09 -12.20
N VAL A 101 -1.19 0.02 -10.88
CA VAL A 101 -0.40 -0.91 -10.08
C VAL A 101 -1.33 -1.99 -9.56
N LEU A 102 -1.13 -3.23 -9.99
CA LEU A 102 -1.78 -4.39 -9.38
C LEU A 102 -0.89 -4.84 -8.21
N ASN A 103 -1.42 -4.75 -7.00
CA ASN A 103 -0.72 -5.07 -5.77
C ASN A 103 -1.30 -6.33 -5.13
N MET A 104 -0.50 -7.41 -5.01
CA MET A 104 -0.91 -8.53 -4.18
C MET A 104 -0.80 -8.12 -2.71
N HIS A 105 -1.95 -7.77 -2.12
CA HIS A 105 -1.98 -7.19 -0.78
C HIS A 105 -1.80 -8.24 0.30
N LYS A 106 -2.42 -9.42 0.11
CA LYS A 106 -2.24 -10.58 0.97
C LYS A 106 -2.01 -11.81 0.12
N ALA A 107 -0.93 -12.52 0.41
CA ALA A 107 -0.66 -13.84 -0.13
C ALA A 107 -1.02 -14.90 0.90
N VAL A 108 -1.33 -16.13 0.43
CA VAL A 108 -1.52 -17.27 1.34
C VAL A 108 -0.20 -17.53 2.06
N GLY A 109 -0.24 -17.52 3.38
CA GLY A 109 0.93 -17.63 4.25
C GLY A 109 1.70 -16.34 4.51
N ASN A 110 1.20 -15.18 4.01
CA ASN A 110 1.70 -13.85 4.40
C ASN A 110 0.55 -12.86 4.51
N TYR A 111 0.17 -12.54 5.73
CA TYR A 111 -0.89 -11.60 6.07
C TYR A 111 -0.31 -10.45 6.88
N CYS A 112 -0.26 -9.26 6.29
CA CYS A 112 0.43 -8.10 6.87
C CYS A 112 -0.19 -7.59 8.17
N ASP A 113 -1.47 -7.86 8.43
CA ASP A 113 -2.28 -7.33 9.53
C ASP A 113 -2.49 -8.30 10.72
N ILE A 114 -1.84 -9.48 10.73
CA ILE A 114 -1.88 -10.41 11.86
C ILE A 114 -0.48 -10.86 12.28
N LYS A 115 -0.36 -11.26 13.57
CA LYS A 115 0.91 -11.69 14.17
C LYS A 115 1.13 -13.22 14.07
N GLU A 116 0.67 -13.85 13.00
CA GLU A 116 0.97 -15.26 12.76
C GLU A 116 2.34 -15.42 12.07
N GLU A 117 2.88 -16.63 12.08
CA GLU A 117 4.12 -16.92 11.37
C GLU A 117 3.96 -16.68 9.86
N VAL A 118 5.02 -16.21 9.23
CA VAL A 118 5.06 -16.02 7.78
C VAL A 118 5.48 -17.34 7.14
N GLU A 119 4.50 -18.15 6.78
CA GLU A 119 4.75 -19.47 6.16
C GLU A 119 5.23 -19.36 4.71
N LEU A 120 4.79 -18.33 3.96
CA LEU A 120 5.06 -18.16 2.53
C LEU A 120 6.55 -18.28 2.20
N LEU A 121 7.42 -17.70 3.03
CA LEU A 121 8.84 -17.61 2.72
C LEU A 121 9.60 -18.93 2.96
N ASP A 122 9.02 -19.84 3.73
CA ASP A 122 9.61 -21.14 4.08
C ASP A 122 8.86 -22.33 3.45
N ASN A 123 7.77 -22.08 2.72
CA ASN A 123 6.93 -23.13 2.11
C ASN A 123 6.97 -23.04 0.59
N GLU A 124 7.64 -24.00 -0.04
CA GLU A 124 7.81 -24.03 -1.51
C GLU A 124 6.46 -24.12 -2.26
N GLU A 125 5.48 -24.83 -1.75
CA GLU A 125 4.16 -24.92 -2.37
C GLU A 125 3.44 -23.57 -2.36
N LEU A 126 3.50 -22.83 -1.25
CA LEU A 126 2.93 -21.49 -1.18
C LEU A 126 3.66 -20.51 -2.10
N GLN A 127 5.00 -20.61 -2.21
CA GLN A 127 5.78 -19.82 -3.15
C GLN A 127 5.38 -20.10 -4.61
N ASN A 128 5.16 -21.38 -4.95
CA ASN A 128 4.74 -21.78 -6.29
C ASN A 128 3.34 -21.26 -6.62
N ARG A 129 2.39 -21.30 -5.68
CA ARG A 129 1.06 -20.73 -5.82
C ARG A 129 1.11 -19.21 -6.01
N PHE A 130 1.91 -18.51 -5.20
CA PHE A 130 2.16 -17.07 -5.31
C PHE A 130 2.67 -16.70 -6.72
N ILE A 131 3.72 -17.36 -7.19
CA ILE A 131 4.29 -17.12 -8.51
C ILE A 131 3.30 -17.47 -9.63
N SER A 132 2.54 -18.57 -9.47
CA SER A 132 1.57 -19.02 -10.46
C SER A 132 0.45 -18.01 -10.68
N LEU A 133 -0.03 -17.33 -9.63
CA LEU A 133 -1.02 -16.26 -9.80
C LEU A 133 -0.45 -15.08 -10.58
N TRP A 134 0.78 -14.66 -10.30
CA TRP A 134 1.45 -13.61 -11.10
C TRP A 134 1.65 -14.02 -12.56
N VAL A 135 1.95 -15.28 -12.83
CA VAL A 135 2.01 -15.82 -14.19
C VAL A 135 0.64 -15.76 -14.87
N ALA A 136 -0.45 -16.04 -14.16
CA ALA A 136 -1.80 -15.90 -14.70
C ALA A 136 -2.14 -14.45 -15.05
N PHE A 137 -1.78 -13.48 -14.20
CA PHE A 137 -1.90 -12.05 -14.50
C PHE A 137 -1.06 -11.65 -15.72
N GLU A 138 0.20 -12.09 -15.79
CA GLU A 138 1.06 -11.74 -16.93
C GLU A 138 0.53 -12.31 -18.25
N LYS A 139 0.07 -13.56 -18.27
CA LYS A 139 -0.54 -14.15 -19.47
C LYS A 139 -1.78 -13.41 -19.94
N ARG A 140 -2.57 -12.86 -19.00
CA ARG A 140 -3.80 -12.12 -19.32
C ARG A 140 -3.53 -10.71 -19.81
N TYR A 141 -2.52 -10.03 -19.26
CA TYR A 141 -2.27 -8.60 -19.48
C TYR A 141 -0.94 -8.28 -20.14
N ASN A 142 -0.27 -9.25 -20.79
CA ASN A 142 1.09 -9.12 -21.30
C ASN A 142 1.28 -8.01 -22.35
N GLN A 143 0.22 -7.59 -23.04
CA GLN A 143 0.25 -6.53 -24.04
C GLN A 143 0.05 -5.13 -23.46
N ASP A 144 -0.10 -5.00 -22.13
CA ASP A 144 -0.45 -3.76 -21.46
C ASP A 144 0.69 -3.22 -20.62
N ASN A 145 1.42 -2.25 -21.16
CA ASN A 145 2.55 -1.60 -20.48
C ASN A 145 2.12 -0.51 -19.49
N SER A 146 0.83 -0.16 -19.42
CA SER A 146 0.28 0.75 -18.41
C SER A 146 0.10 0.07 -17.04
N ILE A 147 0.27 -1.26 -16.98
CA ILE A 147 0.11 -2.06 -15.76
C ILE A 147 1.48 -2.42 -15.18
N ALA A 148 1.70 -2.06 -13.93
CA ALA A 148 2.82 -2.54 -13.11
C ALA A 148 2.33 -3.59 -12.11
N PHE A 149 3.20 -4.53 -11.71
CA PHE A 149 2.91 -5.54 -10.69
C PHE A 149 3.73 -5.27 -9.44
N GLU A 150 3.07 -5.00 -8.34
CA GLU A 150 3.68 -4.94 -7.02
C GLU A 150 3.59 -6.32 -6.37
N LEU A 151 4.74 -6.99 -6.28
CA LEU A 151 4.79 -8.43 -6.03
C LEU A 151 4.13 -8.83 -4.71
N LEU A 152 4.37 -8.09 -3.64
CA LEU A 152 3.75 -8.34 -2.34
C LEU A 152 3.72 -7.06 -1.52
N ASN A 153 2.57 -6.78 -0.93
CA ASN A 153 2.38 -5.71 0.05
C ASN A 153 3.03 -6.10 1.38
N GLU A 154 3.70 -5.15 2.01
CA GLU A 154 4.08 -5.17 3.41
C GLU A 154 4.60 -6.53 3.92
N VAL A 155 5.71 -6.95 3.33
CA VAL A 155 6.45 -8.10 3.86
C VAL A 155 6.83 -7.80 5.31
N ARG A 156 6.40 -8.67 6.22
CA ARG A 156 6.56 -8.47 7.66
C ARG A 156 8.03 -8.50 8.10
N ASP A 157 8.23 -8.37 9.41
CA ASP A 157 9.52 -8.54 10.05
C ASP A 157 10.02 -9.98 9.89
N VAL A 158 10.87 -10.18 8.90
CA VAL A 158 11.44 -11.45 8.47
C VAL A 158 12.90 -11.24 8.06
N ASP A 159 13.67 -12.33 7.95
CA ASP A 159 14.98 -12.28 7.31
C ASP A 159 14.85 -11.76 5.87
N PRO A 160 15.44 -10.60 5.53
CA PRO A 160 15.34 -10.00 4.21
C PRO A 160 15.81 -10.93 3.07
N GLU A 161 16.75 -11.84 3.33
CA GLU A 161 17.26 -12.75 2.31
C GLU A 161 16.21 -13.79 1.87
N LYS A 162 15.30 -14.18 2.75
CA LYS A 162 14.16 -15.03 2.38
C LYS A 162 13.25 -14.33 1.40
N TRP A 163 12.93 -13.06 1.66
CA TRP A 163 12.13 -12.24 0.74
C TRP A 163 12.88 -11.98 -0.57
N ASN A 164 14.14 -11.57 -0.53
CA ASN A 164 14.97 -11.39 -1.72
C ASN A 164 15.00 -12.63 -2.60
N SER A 165 15.06 -13.83 -1.99
CA SER A 165 15.03 -15.11 -2.71
C SER A 165 13.70 -15.34 -3.43
N LEU A 166 12.55 -15.13 -2.77
CA LEU A 166 11.23 -15.29 -3.40
C LEU A 166 10.99 -14.24 -4.48
N ALA A 167 11.35 -12.98 -4.22
CA ALA A 167 11.26 -11.90 -5.21
C ALA A 167 12.09 -12.24 -6.45
N GLN A 168 13.34 -12.73 -6.28
CA GLN A 168 14.19 -13.14 -7.40
C GLN A 168 13.60 -14.28 -8.21
N LYS A 169 13.06 -15.32 -7.56
CA LYS A 169 12.36 -16.42 -8.25
C LYS A 169 11.20 -15.91 -9.09
N THR A 170 10.43 -14.97 -8.54
CA THR A 170 9.26 -14.36 -9.18
C THR A 170 9.68 -13.51 -10.37
N VAL A 171 10.65 -12.61 -10.17
CA VAL A 171 11.23 -11.77 -11.25
C VAL A 171 11.75 -12.64 -12.39
N ASN A 172 12.57 -13.65 -12.09
CA ASN A 172 13.11 -14.55 -13.11
C ASN A 172 12.02 -15.28 -13.90
N THR A 173 10.92 -15.64 -13.25
CA THR A 173 9.80 -16.31 -13.90
C THR A 173 9.03 -15.36 -14.82
N LEU A 174 8.72 -14.15 -14.34
CA LEU A 174 7.98 -13.16 -15.11
C LEU A 174 8.82 -12.60 -16.27
N ARG A 175 10.14 -12.46 -16.14
CA ARG A 175 11.04 -12.00 -17.20
C ARG A 175 11.14 -12.97 -18.39
N LYS A 176 10.86 -14.26 -18.17
CA LYS A 176 10.73 -15.23 -19.29
C LYS A 176 9.46 -15.00 -20.11
N LEU A 177 8.44 -14.36 -19.54
CA LEU A 177 7.17 -14.07 -20.20
C LEU A 177 7.14 -12.66 -20.79
N ASN A 178 7.64 -11.68 -20.04
CA ASN A 178 7.63 -10.27 -20.42
C ASN A 178 8.85 -9.55 -19.83
N LYS A 179 9.72 -9.05 -20.70
CA LYS A 179 10.93 -8.32 -20.30
C LYS A 179 10.64 -6.89 -19.86
N ASP A 180 9.51 -6.32 -20.32
CA ASP A 180 9.20 -4.90 -20.18
C ASP A 180 8.20 -4.64 -19.03
N ARG A 181 7.64 -5.70 -18.40
CA ARG A 181 6.74 -5.55 -17.26
C ARG A 181 7.42 -4.79 -16.13
N LYS A 182 6.83 -3.69 -15.70
CA LYS A 182 7.27 -3.01 -14.47
C LYS A 182 6.93 -3.87 -13.27
N LEU A 183 7.95 -4.24 -12.50
CA LEU A 183 7.81 -5.03 -11.27
C LEU A 183 8.23 -4.17 -10.08
N ILE A 184 7.38 -4.11 -9.07
CA ILE A 184 7.59 -3.31 -7.87
C ILE A 184 7.89 -4.26 -6.71
N ILE A 185 8.99 -3.98 -6.00
CA ILE A 185 9.50 -4.82 -4.90
C ILE A 185 9.58 -3.95 -3.65
N GLY A 186 8.81 -4.29 -2.63
CA GLY A 186 8.79 -3.61 -1.35
C GLY A 186 9.88 -4.10 -0.40
N SER A 187 10.26 -3.24 0.55
CA SER A 187 11.15 -3.61 1.64
C SER A 187 10.45 -4.49 2.67
N THR A 188 11.20 -5.05 3.60
CA THR A 188 10.67 -5.81 4.75
C THR A 188 10.20 -4.87 5.86
N ASP A 189 9.79 -5.43 7.00
CA ASP A 189 9.29 -4.67 8.15
C ASP A 189 8.13 -3.72 7.77
N TRP A 190 7.09 -4.31 7.15
CA TRP A 190 5.92 -3.58 6.61
C TRP A 190 6.29 -2.46 5.63
N ASN A 191 7.19 -2.76 4.70
CA ASN A 191 7.73 -1.80 3.73
C ASN A 191 8.38 -0.58 4.40
N SER A 192 9.07 -0.75 5.52
CA SER A 192 9.76 0.32 6.22
C SER A 192 10.82 0.98 5.33
N PRO A 193 10.94 2.32 5.32
CA PRO A 193 12.02 3.00 4.62
C PRO A 193 13.41 2.60 5.13
N ASP A 194 13.53 2.21 6.41
CA ASP A 194 14.81 1.83 7.04
C ASP A 194 15.34 0.48 6.57
N THR A 195 14.48 -0.36 5.99
CA THR A 195 14.85 -1.69 5.48
C THR A 195 15.11 -1.73 3.99
N LEU A 196 14.96 -0.62 3.26
CA LEU A 196 15.34 -0.50 1.85
C LEU A 196 16.78 -0.93 1.57
N LYS A 197 17.69 -0.65 2.48
CA LYS A 197 19.12 -1.02 2.40
C LYS A 197 19.38 -2.53 2.35
N TYR A 198 18.40 -3.36 2.71
CA TYR A 198 18.52 -4.83 2.67
C TYR A 198 17.94 -5.43 1.39
N LEU A 199 17.31 -4.62 0.52
CA LEU A 199 16.77 -5.11 -0.73
C LEU A 199 17.89 -5.47 -1.71
N LYS A 200 17.69 -6.59 -2.40
CA LYS A 200 18.51 -6.93 -3.55
C LYS A 200 18.30 -5.91 -4.65
N LEU A 201 19.39 -5.34 -5.14
CA LEU A 201 19.37 -4.46 -6.31
C LEU A 201 19.51 -5.27 -7.60
N TYR A 202 18.71 -4.91 -8.60
CA TYR A 202 18.66 -5.55 -9.90
C TYR A 202 19.27 -4.65 -10.96
N ASP A 203 20.02 -5.25 -11.89
CA ASP A 203 20.41 -4.57 -13.12
C ASP A 203 19.29 -4.72 -14.18
N ASP A 204 18.15 -4.12 -13.87
CA ASP A 204 16.92 -4.17 -14.66
C ASP A 204 16.17 -2.85 -14.46
N GLU A 205 16.02 -2.09 -15.54
CA GLU A 205 15.41 -0.76 -15.49
C GLU A 205 13.90 -0.76 -15.24
N ASN A 206 13.25 -1.92 -15.37
CA ASN A 206 11.83 -2.12 -15.10
C ASN A 206 11.57 -2.69 -13.69
N ILE A 207 12.58 -2.69 -12.81
CA ILE A 207 12.40 -2.92 -11.38
C ILE A 207 12.28 -1.58 -10.65
N ILE A 208 11.22 -1.46 -9.88
CA ILE A 208 10.89 -0.32 -9.04
C ILE A 208 10.95 -0.79 -7.59
N TYR A 209 11.53 0.02 -6.71
CA TYR A 209 11.55 -0.24 -5.28
C TYR A 209 10.45 0.56 -4.59
N THR A 210 9.84 0.00 -3.54
CA THR A 210 8.78 0.69 -2.82
C THR A 210 8.96 0.58 -1.30
N PHE A 211 8.44 1.59 -0.63
CA PHE A 211 8.27 1.64 0.81
C PHE A 211 6.92 2.29 1.16
N HIS A 212 6.52 2.14 2.43
CA HIS A 212 5.35 2.79 3.01
C HIS A 212 5.75 3.71 4.14
N THR A 213 4.92 4.71 4.46
CA THR A 213 5.13 5.55 5.63
C THR A 213 3.82 5.93 6.31
N TYR A 214 3.76 5.62 7.59
CA TYR A 214 2.65 5.98 8.48
C TYR A 214 3.17 6.62 9.78
N ALA A 215 4.43 7.07 9.78
CA ALA A 215 5.01 7.70 10.96
C ALA A 215 4.52 9.14 11.18
N PRO A 216 4.18 9.54 12.40
CA PRO A 216 4.15 8.74 13.61
C PRO A 216 2.84 7.92 13.70
N PHE A 217 2.97 6.63 14.03
CA PHE A 217 1.84 5.69 14.08
C PHE A 217 0.75 6.16 15.07
N GLU A 218 1.11 6.78 16.16
CA GLU A 218 0.20 7.34 17.16
C GLU A 218 -0.75 8.38 16.59
N PHE A 219 -0.34 9.10 15.56
CA PHE A 219 -1.18 10.05 14.84
C PHE A 219 -1.97 9.37 13.74
N THR A 220 -1.29 8.66 12.84
CA THR A 220 -1.89 8.12 11.62
C THR A 220 -2.91 7.02 11.89
N HIS A 221 -2.78 6.30 13.01
CA HIS A 221 -3.68 5.23 13.43
C HIS A 221 -4.42 5.53 14.73
N GLN A 222 -4.43 6.80 15.16
CA GLN A 222 -5.07 7.19 16.42
C GLN A 222 -6.51 6.69 16.51
N ARG A 223 -6.85 6.07 17.65
CA ARG A 223 -8.21 5.54 17.94
C ARG A 223 -8.69 4.48 16.95
N GLY A 224 -7.79 3.94 16.13
CA GLY A 224 -8.08 2.84 15.20
C GLY A 224 -8.10 1.48 15.88
N VAL A 225 -8.61 0.48 15.15
CA VAL A 225 -8.82 -0.88 15.68
C VAL A 225 -7.83 -1.90 15.11
N LEU A 226 -6.92 -1.50 14.21
CA LEU A 226 -5.91 -2.40 13.64
C LEU A 226 -5.02 -2.98 14.73
N GLN A 227 -4.67 -2.14 15.70
CA GLN A 227 -4.01 -2.55 16.93
C GLN A 227 -4.84 -2.10 18.12
N ALA A 228 -4.91 -2.92 19.15
CA ALA A 228 -5.65 -2.60 20.37
C ALA A 228 -5.11 -1.35 21.07
N LEU A 229 -3.81 -1.12 21.02
CA LEU A 229 -3.12 -0.06 21.76
C LEU A 229 -3.60 1.36 21.43
N PRO A 230 -3.71 1.80 20.15
CA PRO A 230 -4.26 3.12 19.83
C PRO A 230 -5.73 3.29 20.27
N LEU A 231 -6.50 2.21 20.20
CA LEU A 231 -7.91 2.21 20.64
C LEU A 231 -8.02 2.39 22.15
N TYR A 232 -7.21 1.70 22.95
CA TYR A 232 -7.21 1.82 24.41
C TYR A 232 -6.70 3.17 24.90
N TYR A 233 -5.66 3.72 24.27
CA TYR A 233 -5.19 5.06 24.60
C TYR A 233 -6.25 6.12 24.35
N ASN A 234 -7.00 5.99 23.26
CA ASN A 234 -8.21 6.76 22.90
C ASN A 234 -8.10 8.28 23.07
N ARG A 235 -6.92 8.86 22.94
CA ARG A 235 -6.71 10.31 22.98
C ARG A 235 -6.46 10.83 21.57
N GLN A 236 -6.86 12.07 21.33
CA GLN A 236 -6.50 12.76 20.10
C GLN A 236 -5.02 13.10 20.08
N MET A 237 -4.38 12.80 18.96
CA MET A 237 -2.97 13.08 18.68
C MET A 237 -2.92 14.17 17.61
N PRO A 238 -2.67 15.44 17.97
CA PRO A 238 -2.64 16.54 16.98
C PRO A 238 -1.35 16.50 16.16
N TYR A 239 -1.45 16.92 14.88
CA TYR A 239 -0.28 17.14 14.02
C TYR A 239 -0.43 18.46 13.24
N PRO A 240 0.57 19.37 13.26
CA PRO A 240 1.71 19.37 14.17
C PRO A 240 1.28 19.39 15.64
N GLY A 241 2.09 18.85 16.52
CA GLY A 241 1.69 18.67 17.91
C GLY A 241 2.81 18.77 18.93
N ASP A 242 2.38 18.90 20.20
CA ASP A 242 3.27 18.89 21.35
C ASP A 242 3.91 17.51 21.51
N ILE A 243 5.23 17.47 21.60
CA ILE A 243 6.00 16.23 21.72
C ILE A 243 5.70 15.46 23.00
N GLU A 244 5.34 16.14 24.09
CA GLU A 244 5.03 15.49 25.36
C GLU A 244 3.81 14.55 25.25
N ARG A 245 2.86 14.87 24.38
CA ARG A 245 1.71 13.97 24.13
C ARG A 245 2.14 12.67 23.45
N TYR A 246 3.10 12.74 22.54
CA TYR A 246 3.65 11.57 21.84
C TYR A 246 4.55 10.75 22.78
N ARG A 247 5.35 11.40 23.62
CA ARG A 247 6.12 10.75 24.67
C ARG A 247 5.22 10.05 25.68
N ASP A 248 4.10 10.66 26.10
CA ASP A 248 3.12 10.03 26.98
C ASP A 248 2.53 8.75 26.37
N TYR A 249 2.16 8.78 25.09
CA TYR A 249 1.73 7.57 24.37
C TYR A 249 2.80 6.48 24.39
N GLN A 250 4.01 6.81 24.01
CA GLN A 250 5.13 5.86 23.95
C GLN A 250 5.42 5.24 25.32
N LYS A 251 5.40 6.05 26.36
CA LYS A 251 5.61 5.61 27.74
C LYS A 251 4.48 4.71 28.24
N VAL A 252 3.23 5.17 28.11
CA VAL A 252 2.06 4.50 28.69
C VAL A 252 1.67 3.23 27.92
N VAL A 253 1.78 3.28 26.59
CA VAL A 253 1.31 2.22 25.71
C VAL A 253 2.40 1.22 25.37
N LEU A 254 3.63 1.68 25.13
CA LEU A 254 4.73 0.86 24.65
C LEU A 254 5.85 0.66 25.66
N GLY A 255 5.81 1.34 26.82
CA GLY A 255 6.85 1.28 27.82
C GLY A 255 8.20 1.93 27.39
N ASN A 256 8.16 2.72 26.32
CA ASN A 256 9.34 3.41 25.80
C ASN A 256 9.48 4.81 26.42
N TYR A 257 10.37 4.93 27.39
CA TYR A 257 10.57 6.19 28.15
C TYR A 257 11.49 7.18 27.45
N ASN A 258 12.23 6.78 26.42
CA ASN A 258 13.20 7.60 25.72
C ASN A 258 12.78 7.95 24.29
N ALA A 259 11.53 7.66 23.91
CA ALA A 259 11.03 7.98 22.57
C ALA A 259 11.07 9.49 22.33
N TYR A 260 11.49 9.88 21.14
CA TYR A 260 11.51 11.27 20.69
C TYR A 260 12.34 12.22 21.58
N ALA A 261 13.38 11.69 22.24
CA ALA A 261 14.20 12.48 23.19
C ALA A 261 14.91 13.67 22.53
N ASP A 262 15.20 13.55 21.24
CA ASP A 262 15.90 14.53 20.40
C ASP A 262 14.95 15.48 19.63
N LEU A 263 13.62 15.43 19.91
CA LEU A 263 12.63 16.29 19.28
C LEU A 263 12.00 17.24 20.29
N GLU A 264 11.75 18.46 19.86
CA GLU A 264 11.00 19.46 20.63
C GLU A 264 9.52 19.49 20.26
N LYS A 265 9.18 19.07 19.04
CA LYS A 265 7.83 19.09 18.49
C LYS A 265 7.64 17.94 17.50
N MET A 266 6.41 17.46 17.39
CA MET A 266 6.01 16.53 16.33
C MET A 266 5.55 17.33 15.13
N ASP A 267 6.41 17.44 14.11
CA ASP A 267 6.16 18.21 12.88
C ASP A 267 6.98 17.68 11.70
N MET A 268 7.18 18.51 10.68
CA MET A 268 7.91 18.16 9.45
C MET A 268 9.34 17.65 9.72
N GLU A 269 10.01 18.11 10.77
CA GLU A 269 11.36 17.62 11.10
C GLU A 269 11.34 16.13 11.47
N PHE A 270 10.30 15.70 12.21
CA PHE A 270 10.09 14.28 12.46
C PHE A 270 9.84 13.51 11.16
N ILE A 271 9.03 14.05 10.23
CA ILE A 271 8.77 13.39 8.93
C ILE A 271 10.08 13.23 8.15
N ARG A 272 10.96 14.25 8.12
CA ARG A 272 12.29 14.14 7.48
C ARG A 272 13.12 13.02 8.09
N LYS A 273 13.15 12.92 9.42
CA LYS A 273 13.85 11.83 10.11
C LYS A 273 13.26 10.45 9.78
N SER A 274 11.94 10.32 9.79
CA SER A 274 11.27 9.05 9.50
C SER A 274 11.43 8.58 8.06
N LEU A 275 11.76 9.48 7.14
CA LEU A 275 12.01 9.18 5.72
C LEU A 275 13.50 9.18 5.34
N GLN A 276 14.39 9.24 6.35
CA GLN A 276 15.84 9.28 6.10
C GLN A 276 16.31 8.08 5.28
N GLY A 277 15.86 6.84 5.60
CA GLY A 277 16.24 5.65 4.85
C GLY A 277 15.85 5.73 3.37
N ALA A 278 14.71 6.34 3.04
CA ALA A 278 14.30 6.56 1.66
C ALA A 278 15.17 7.62 0.96
N ALA A 279 15.52 8.71 1.66
CA ALA A 279 16.41 9.75 1.13
C ALA A 279 17.83 9.21 0.89
N GLU A 280 18.34 8.38 1.79
CA GLU A 280 19.63 7.69 1.65
C GLU A 280 19.62 6.74 0.44
N PHE A 281 18.57 5.92 0.28
CA PHE A 281 18.43 5.02 -0.85
C PHE A 281 18.50 5.78 -2.19
N VAL A 282 17.77 6.87 -2.33
CA VAL A 282 17.78 7.70 -3.57
C VAL A 282 19.17 8.30 -3.84
N LYS A 283 19.86 8.73 -2.79
CA LYS A 283 21.21 9.32 -2.90
C LYS A 283 22.26 8.27 -3.30
N GLU A 284 22.16 7.07 -2.76
CA GLU A 284 23.11 5.98 -3.00
C GLU A 284 22.86 5.28 -4.35
N HIS A 285 21.59 5.26 -4.80
CA HIS A 285 21.17 4.54 -6.00
C HIS A 285 20.40 5.46 -6.99
N PRO A 286 21.06 6.50 -7.54
CA PRO A 286 20.39 7.50 -8.39
C PRO A 286 19.89 6.94 -9.73
N ASP A 287 20.35 5.75 -10.13
CA ASP A 287 19.94 5.00 -11.32
C ASP A 287 18.70 4.12 -11.08
N LYS A 288 18.28 3.94 -9.83
CA LYS A 288 17.10 3.16 -9.46
C LYS A 288 15.87 4.06 -9.31
N ILE A 289 14.68 3.45 -9.41
CA ILE A 289 13.40 4.11 -9.14
C ILE A 289 12.95 3.71 -7.75
N LEU A 290 12.69 4.71 -6.90
CA LEU A 290 12.03 4.54 -5.61
C LEU A 290 10.65 5.20 -5.67
N TRP A 291 9.63 4.55 -5.10
CA TRP A 291 8.25 4.99 -5.08
C TRP A 291 7.65 4.77 -3.69
N CYS A 292 6.93 5.75 -3.14
CA CYS A 292 6.18 5.58 -1.90
C CYS A 292 4.81 4.96 -2.22
N GLY A 293 4.66 3.66 -1.98
CA GLY A 293 3.48 2.87 -2.36
C GLY A 293 2.25 3.16 -1.53
N GLU A 294 2.45 3.51 -0.26
CA GLU A 294 1.36 3.87 0.65
C GLU A 294 1.77 4.91 1.68
N PHE A 295 0.88 5.84 1.94
CA PHE A 295 0.85 6.68 3.13
C PHE A 295 -0.55 7.28 3.28
N GLY A 296 -0.95 7.57 4.51
CA GLY A 296 -2.28 8.09 4.78
C GLY A 296 -2.55 8.27 6.26
N THR A 297 -3.73 8.76 6.59
CA THR A 297 -4.15 9.01 7.97
C THR A 297 -5.59 8.59 8.19
N ILE A 298 -5.85 8.02 9.35
CA ILE A 298 -7.17 7.56 9.77
C ILE A 298 -8.18 8.73 9.87
N ARG A 299 -9.45 8.48 9.56
CA ARG A 299 -10.53 9.47 9.64
C ARG A 299 -10.87 9.96 11.05
N HIS A 300 -10.39 9.28 12.08
CA HIS A 300 -10.55 9.73 13.48
C HIS A 300 -9.69 10.95 13.81
N ALA A 301 -8.66 11.23 13.03
CA ALA A 301 -7.90 12.47 13.14
C ALA A 301 -8.68 13.65 12.58
N ASN A 302 -8.51 14.84 13.19
CA ASN A 302 -9.09 16.09 12.69
C ASN A 302 -8.60 16.35 11.25
N ILE A 303 -9.50 16.84 10.39
CA ILE A 303 -9.17 17.06 8.97
C ILE A 303 -7.99 18.00 8.76
N CYS A 304 -7.90 19.08 9.55
CA CYS A 304 -6.77 20.02 9.43
C CYS A 304 -5.43 19.37 9.80
N TRP A 305 -5.41 18.46 10.76
CA TRP A 305 -4.21 17.71 11.12
C TRP A 305 -3.82 16.69 10.05
N ARG A 306 -4.81 16.04 9.45
CA ARG A 306 -4.62 15.16 8.30
C ARG A 306 -4.01 15.91 7.13
N GLU A 307 -4.53 17.08 6.80
CA GLU A 307 -4.04 17.96 5.74
C GLU A 307 -2.59 18.39 6.00
N ASN A 308 -2.26 18.82 7.22
CA ASN A 308 -0.89 19.20 7.57
C ASN A 308 0.09 18.04 7.39
N TRP A 309 -0.25 16.87 7.95
CA TRP A 309 0.62 15.70 7.85
C TRP A 309 0.80 15.24 6.39
N MET A 310 -0.28 15.18 5.62
CA MET A 310 -0.22 14.80 4.20
C MET A 310 0.64 15.77 3.40
N ARG A 311 0.51 17.07 3.67
CA ARG A 311 1.35 18.10 3.03
C ARG A 311 2.81 17.91 3.37
N ASP A 312 3.14 17.69 4.64
CA ASP A 312 4.52 17.55 5.08
C ASP A 312 5.17 16.29 4.48
N VAL A 313 4.46 15.14 4.47
CA VAL A 313 4.96 13.92 3.81
C VAL A 313 5.18 14.16 2.32
N ILE A 314 4.20 14.70 1.60
CA ILE A 314 4.33 14.97 0.16
C ILE A 314 5.46 15.96 -0.13
N THR A 315 5.65 16.97 0.73
CA THR A 315 6.77 17.91 0.61
C THR A 315 8.10 17.19 0.69
N VAL A 316 8.29 16.34 1.70
CA VAL A 316 9.55 15.59 1.88
C VAL A 316 9.77 14.58 0.74
N LEU A 317 8.72 13.91 0.27
CA LEU A 317 8.81 13.03 -0.90
C LEU A 317 9.25 13.79 -2.16
N LYS A 318 8.65 14.95 -2.42
CA LYS A 318 9.00 15.82 -3.57
C LYS A 318 10.42 16.36 -3.50
N GLU A 319 10.88 16.77 -2.32
CA GLU A 319 12.28 17.23 -2.10
C GLU A 319 13.30 16.14 -2.48
N ASN A 320 12.94 14.87 -2.33
CA ASN A 320 13.75 13.72 -2.71
C ASN A 320 13.41 13.17 -4.10
N GLY A 321 12.48 13.80 -4.84
CA GLY A 321 12.05 13.35 -6.16
C GLY A 321 11.29 12.01 -6.16
N ILE A 322 10.71 11.60 -5.03
CA ILE A 322 10.03 10.31 -4.86
C ILE A 322 8.56 10.46 -5.24
N PRO A 323 8.07 9.77 -6.28
CA PRO A 323 6.65 9.68 -6.61
C PRO A 323 5.88 8.86 -5.57
N TYR A 324 4.54 9.00 -5.53
CA TYR A 324 3.76 8.46 -4.44
C TYR A 324 2.37 7.99 -4.81
N CYS A 325 1.80 7.14 -3.94
CA CYS A 325 0.40 6.72 -3.95
C CYS A 325 -0.23 6.88 -2.56
N VAL A 326 -1.35 7.60 -2.50
CA VAL A 326 -2.04 7.90 -1.23
C VAL A 326 -2.97 6.75 -0.86
N TRP A 327 -2.96 6.32 0.37
CA TRP A 327 -3.89 5.34 0.93
C TRP A 327 -4.98 6.04 1.74
N ASN A 328 -6.27 5.88 1.39
CA ASN A 328 -6.86 5.26 0.20
C ASN A 328 -8.09 6.06 -0.27
N TYR A 329 -8.64 5.70 -1.43
CA TYR A 329 -9.83 6.34 -1.98
C TYR A 329 -11.05 6.14 -1.08
N LEU A 330 -11.47 4.91 -0.91
CA LEU A 330 -12.71 4.53 -0.22
C LEU A 330 -12.44 3.41 0.80
N SER A 331 -13.10 3.46 1.96
CA SER A 331 -13.09 2.40 2.97
C SER A 331 -14.45 1.71 3.03
N THR A 332 -14.48 0.43 3.41
CA THR A 332 -15.75 -0.25 3.66
C THR A 332 -16.48 0.35 4.87
N PRO A 333 -17.81 0.37 4.90
CA PRO A 333 -18.58 0.99 5.98
C PRO A 333 -18.24 0.46 7.39
N ASN A 334 -17.85 -0.82 7.47
CA ASN A 334 -17.53 -1.49 8.74
C ASN A 334 -16.02 -1.50 9.05
N ASP A 335 -15.20 -0.80 8.27
CA ASP A 335 -13.78 -0.68 8.54
C ASP A 335 -13.53 0.29 9.69
N GLY A 336 -13.09 -0.25 10.84
CA GLY A 336 -12.72 0.55 12.00
C GLY A 336 -11.44 1.38 11.81
N ASN A 337 -10.69 1.12 10.75
CA ASN A 337 -9.47 1.83 10.38
C ASN A 337 -9.65 2.64 9.09
N ARG A 338 -10.71 3.40 8.97
CA ARG A 338 -11.02 4.19 7.78
C ARG A 338 -9.91 5.19 7.45
N PHE A 339 -9.23 4.98 6.35
CA PHE A 339 -8.24 5.90 5.79
C PHE A 339 -8.79 6.70 4.61
N SER A 340 -10.06 6.48 4.23
CA SER A 340 -10.66 7.08 3.05
C SER A 340 -10.50 8.59 2.99
N LEU A 341 -10.19 9.08 1.79
CA LEU A 341 -10.12 10.50 1.46
C LEU A 341 -11.46 11.06 0.99
N VAL A 342 -12.38 10.17 0.62
CA VAL A 342 -13.73 10.55 0.22
C VAL A 342 -14.75 10.14 1.28
N ASP A 343 -15.87 10.80 1.27
CA ASP A 343 -17.04 10.43 2.03
C ASP A 343 -17.65 9.15 1.47
N ASP A 344 -18.02 8.23 2.34
CA ASP A 344 -18.40 6.87 1.95
C ASP A 344 -19.73 6.83 1.17
N ASP A 345 -20.64 7.78 1.42
CA ASP A 345 -21.97 7.84 0.77
C ASP A 345 -21.92 8.67 -0.52
N THR A 346 -21.36 9.88 -0.41
CA THR A 346 -21.34 10.83 -1.55
C THR A 346 -20.18 10.59 -2.52
N ARG A 347 -19.17 9.85 -2.09
CA ARG A 347 -17.91 9.60 -2.81
C ARG A 347 -17.15 10.86 -3.24
N LYS A 348 -17.40 11.97 -2.54
CA LYS A 348 -16.68 13.22 -2.75
C LYS A 348 -15.57 13.37 -1.74
N ILE A 349 -14.47 14.01 -2.16
CA ILE A 349 -13.35 14.28 -1.26
C ILE A 349 -13.79 15.08 -0.03
N LEU A 350 -13.22 14.73 1.12
CA LEU A 350 -13.62 15.32 2.42
C LEU A 350 -13.24 16.79 2.58
N SER A 351 -12.29 17.27 1.76
CA SER A 351 -11.81 18.66 1.81
C SER A 351 -11.19 19.04 0.46
N ASP A 352 -11.50 20.27 0.00
CA ASP A 352 -10.90 20.85 -1.20
C ASP A 352 -9.39 21.09 -1.02
N ASN A 353 -8.93 21.38 0.21
CA ASN A 353 -7.52 21.49 0.51
C ASN A 353 -6.82 20.13 0.36
N MET A 354 -7.44 19.07 0.84
CA MET A 354 -6.90 17.72 0.66
C MET A 354 -6.75 17.37 -0.83
N ALA A 355 -7.70 17.77 -1.68
CA ALA A 355 -7.59 17.55 -3.13
C ALA A 355 -6.34 18.23 -3.73
N LYS A 356 -6.04 19.46 -3.31
CA LYS A 356 -4.85 20.20 -3.76
C LYS A 356 -3.56 19.58 -3.21
N ILE A 357 -3.58 19.14 -1.94
CA ILE A 357 -2.42 18.52 -1.28
C ILE A 357 -2.03 17.22 -1.99
N ILE A 358 -2.98 16.30 -2.20
CA ILE A 358 -2.67 14.99 -2.83
C ILE A 358 -2.20 15.12 -4.28
N LYS A 359 -2.56 16.21 -4.94
CA LYS A 359 -2.09 16.59 -6.26
C LYS A 359 -0.70 17.25 -6.23
N GLY A 360 -0.23 17.61 -5.05
CA GLY A 360 1.04 18.31 -4.85
C GLY A 360 1.02 19.79 -5.27
N GLU A 361 -0.14 20.44 -5.24
CA GLU A 361 -0.28 21.87 -5.57
C GLU A 361 0.02 22.80 -4.39
N ILE A 362 -0.15 22.32 -3.14
CA ILE A 362 0.09 23.10 -1.90
C ILE A 362 0.71 22.22 -0.82
#